data_6a805a042015a7cb5511fc47c52a1287
#
_entry.id   6a805a042015a7cb5511fc47c52a1287
#
_cell.length_a   1.000
_cell.length_b   1.000
_cell.length_c   1.000
_cell.angle_alpha   90.00
_cell.angle_beta   90.00
_cell.angle_gamma   90.00
#
_symmetry.space_group_name_H-M   'P 1'
#
loop_
_entity.id
_entity.type
_entity.pdbx_description
1 polymer ?
#
loop_
_entity_poly.entity_id
_entity_poly.type
_entity_poly.pdbx_seq_one_letter_code
_entity_poly.pdbx_strand_id
1 'polypeptide(L)'
;MSEGCKMTDKYIDIEAVLEAKAPSLKKKMPGFMISYLKHIVHEDELNDFLSKHWNEDGITFVGNLLTELGISYNINGEDRLPESGRYTFVCNHPLGGLDGIVLLKMLSDKYGEAKVVVNDILMHISPMKSLFIPVNVVNNIQNKESVNLIDECMSGNTPILYFPAGKVSRRDKSGNIADLEWKKNFVTKSIEHKRDIVPIYFDGRNSSFFYNLAYWRMKIGIRQNVEMLYLADEMYKNRSAHFNITVGEIVGYDSFEDIPAIEKTRVIREKCYNLAKRN
;
A
#
# COMPACT_ATOMS: atom_id res chain seq x y z
N MET A 1 -9.63 -13.61 46.88
CA MET A 1 -10.40 -12.81 45.90
C MET A 1 -9.39 -12.02 45.12
N SER A 2 -8.97 -12.55 43.95
CA SER A 2 -8.02 -11.88 43.05
C SER A 2 -8.85 -11.04 42.10
N GLU A 3 -8.71 -9.72 42.24
CA GLU A 3 -9.22 -8.80 41.23
C GLU A 3 -8.47 -9.04 39.93
N GLY A 4 -9.15 -9.67 38.98
CA GLY A 4 -8.68 -9.80 37.62
C GLY A 4 -8.63 -8.44 36.97
N CYS A 5 -7.42 -7.94 36.78
CA CYS A 5 -7.12 -6.85 35.88
C CYS A 5 -7.61 -7.26 34.47
N LYS A 6 -8.76 -6.75 34.05
CA LYS A 6 -9.20 -6.80 32.66
C LYS A 6 -8.23 -5.93 31.85
N MET A 7 -7.15 -6.51 31.37
CA MET A 7 -6.42 -5.96 30.24
C MET A 7 -7.40 -5.96 29.07
N THR A 8 -7.93 -4.83 28.74
CA THR A 8 -8.56 -4.62 27.43
C THR A 8 -7.43 -4.66 26.40
N ASP A 9 -7.17 -5.84 25.84
CA ASP A 9 -6.18 -6.00 24.78
C ASP A 9 -6.66 -5.23 23.55
N LYS A 10 -6.26 -3.97 23.47
CA LYS A 10 -6.43 -3.18 22.24
C LYS A 10 -5.46 -3.71 21.20
N TYR A 11 -5.93 -3.96 19.98
CA TYR A 11 -5.10 -4.32 18.85
C TYR A 11 -4.21 -3.16 18.41
N ILE A 12 -4.77 -1.94 18.48
CA ILE A 12 -4.06 -0.68 18.22
C ILE A 12 -4.20 0.18 19.49
N ASP A 13 -3.06 0.56 20.06
CA ASP A 13 -2.96 1.45 21.22
C ASP A 13 -1.91 2.51 20.92
N ILE A 14 -2.35 3.71 20.58
CA ILE A 14 -1.47 4.84 20.27
C ILE A 14 -0.61 5.25 21.48
N GLU A 15 -1.13 5.13 22.69
CA GLU A 15 -0.34 5.47 23.90
C GLU A 15 0.76 4.45 24.14
N ALA A 16 0.46 3.17 23.98
CA ALA A 16 1.47 2.11 24.09
C ALA A 16 2.55 2.23 23.00
N VAL A 17 2.15 2.56 21.77
CA VAL A 17 3.10 2.80 20.66
C VAL A 17 4.00 4.01 20.96
N LEU A 18 3.43 5.12 21.46
CA LEU A 18 4.21 6.30 21.84
C LEU A 18 5.16 6.00 23.00
N GLU A 19 4.73 5.23 24.02
CA GLU A 19 5.58 4.81 25.13
C GLU A 19 6.77 3.98 24.64
N ALA A 20 6.51 3.02 23.75
CA ALA A 20 7.54 2.11 23.26
C ALA A 20 8.52 2.77 22.27
N LYS A 21 8.03 3.63 21.36
CA LYS A 21 8.83 4.19 20.26
C LYS A 21 9.34 5.60 20.51
N ALA A 22 8.67 6.38 21.34
CA ALA A 22 9.01 7.79 21.59
C ALA A 22 8.67 8.24 23.03
N PRO A 23 9.21 7.58 24.07
CA PRO A 23 8.82 7.86 25.48
C PRO A 23 9.09 9.30 25.90
N SER A 24 10.18 9.90 25.42
CA SER A 24 10.51 11.30 25.70
C SER A 24 9.52 12.29 25.05
N LEU A 25 8.97 11.94 23.90
CA LEU A 25 7.94 12.72 23.22
C LEU A 25 6.61 12.58 23.96
N LYS A 26 6.20 11.35 24.32
CA LYS A 26 4.97 11.10 25.07
C LYS A 26 4.91 11.92 26.36
N LYS A 27 6.01 11.93 27.15
CA LYS A 27 6.10 12.71 28.41
C LYS A 27 5.89 14.22 28.24
N LYS A 28 6.18 14.76 27.05
CA LYS A 28 6.04 16.19 26.73
C LYS A 28 4.74 16.50 26.02
N MET A 29 4.01 15.49 25.57
CA MET A 29 2.80 15.65 24.75
C MET A 29 1.59 15.89 25.65
N PRO A 30 0.88 17.01 25.49
CA PRO A 30 -0.38 17.25 26.21
C PRO A 30 -1.44 16.21 25.86
N GLY A 31 -2.32 15.89 26.81
CA GLY A 31 -3.37 14.87 26.59
C GLY A 31 -4.27 15.10 25.40
N PHE A 32 -4.58 16.37 25.07
CA PHE A 32 -5.39 16.68 23.88
C PHE A 32 -4.68 16.29 22.55
N MET A 33 -3.35 16.33 22.49
CA MET A 33 -2.59 15.87 21.31
C MET A 33 -2.64 14.35 21.17
N ILE A 34 -2.60 13.62 22.29
CA ILE A 34 -2.76 12.16 22.28
C ILE A 34 -4.17 11.81 21.81
N SER A 35 -5.18 12.48 22.34
CA SER A 35 -6.58 12.32 21.91
C SER A 35 -6.75 12.63 20.42
N TYR A 36 -6.09 13.67 19.93
CA TYR A 36 -6.08 14.00 18.49
C TYR A 36 -5.43 12.92 17.63
N LEU A 37 -4.30 12.37 18.08
CA LEU A 37 -3.64 11.25 17.36
C LEU A 37 -4.54 10.01 17.31
N LYS A 38 -5.20 9.65 18.41
CA LYS A 38 -6.19 8.56 18.43
C LYS A 38 -7.31 8.79 17.43
N HIS A 39 -7.80 10.03 17.37
CA HIS A 39 -8.86 10.41 16.44
C HIS A 39 -8.43 10.28 14.96
N ILE A 40 -7.28 10.82 14.55
CA ILE A 40 -6.84 10.74 13.13
C ILE A 40 -6.39 9.34 12.72
N VAL A 41 -6.03 8.47 13.67
CA VAL A 41 -5.74 7.06 13.42
C VAL A 41 -7.01 6.21 13.44
N HIS A 42 -8.14 6.77 13.89
CA HIS A 42 -9.39 6.04 14.09
C HIS A 42 -9.22 4.83 15.02
N GLU A 43 -8.52 5.05 16.16
CA GLU A 43 -8.15 3.98 17.10
C GLU A 43 -9.35 3.14 17.52
N ASP A 44 -10.47 3.76 17.86
CA ASP A 44 -11.67 3.05 18.37
C ASP A 44 -12.37 2.26 17.26
N GLU A 45 -12.57 2.85 16.08
CA GLU A 45 -13.19 2.19 14.92
C GLU A 45 -12.34 1.03 14.41
N LEU A 46 -11.01 1.22 14.34
CA LEU A 46 -10.10 0.14 13.93
C LEU A 46 -10.09 -1.00 14.95
N ASN A 47 -10.10 -0.70 16.26
CA ASN A 47 -10.17 -1.74 17.29
C ASN A 47 -11.50 -2.49 17.25
N ASP A 48 -12.62 -1.81 17.01
CA ASP A 48 -13.92 -2.45 16.85
C ASP A 48 -13.92 -3.42 15.66
N PHE A 49 -13.42 -2.97 14.49
CA PHE A 49 -13.27 -3.82 13.32
C PHE A 49 -12.33 -5.01 13.59
N LEU A 50 -11.15 -4.75 14.14
CA LEU A 50 -10.16 -5.78 14.44
C LEU A 50 -10.68 -6.81 15.44
N SER A 51 -11.46 -6.40 16.44
CA SER A 51 -12.04 -7.33 17.42
C SER A 51 -12.96 -8.36 16.80
N LYS A 52 -13.62 -8.02 15.71
CA LYS A 52 -14.55 -8.90 14.98
C LYS A 52 -13.84 -9.80 13.96
N HIS A 53 -12.73 -9.34 13.39
CA HIS A 53 -12.12 -9.92 12.19
C HIS A 53 -10.66 -10.40 12.38
N TRP A 54 -10.11 -10.32 13.57
CA TRP A 54 -8.70 -10.63 13.83
C TRP A 54 -8.27 -12.05 13.48
N ASN A 55 -9.18 -13.01 13.60
CA ASN A 55 -8.89 -14.43 13.36
C ASN A 55 -9.23 -14.88 11.94
N GLU A 56 -9.58 -13.97 11.05
CA GLU A 56 -9.88 -14.28 9.66
C GLU A 56 -8.59 -14.44 8.84
N ASP A 57 -8.69 -15.16 7.73
CA ASP A 57 -7.61 -15.19 6.74
C ASP A 57 -7.51 -13.86 5.98
N GLY A 58 -6.35 -13.64 5.35
CA GLY A 58 -6.01 -12.34 4.78
C GLY A 58 -7.02 -11.81 3.78
N ILE A 59 -7.56 -12.64 2.88
CA ILE A 59 -8.48 -12.16 1.84
C ILE A 59 -9.91 -11.98 2.36
N THR A 60 -10.34 -12.79 3.30
CA THR A 60 -11.61 -12.61 4.00
C THR A 60 -11.59 -11.32 4.81
N PHE A 61 -10.52 -11.08 5.56
CA PHE A 61 -10.30 -9.82 6.28
C PHE A 61 -10.36 -8.60 5.36
N VAL A 62 -9.67 -8.66 4.22
CA VAL A 62 -9.69 -7.59 3.19
C VAL A 62 -11.09 -7.36 2.65
N GLY A 63 -11.84 -8.43 2.33
CA GLY A 63 -13.22 -8.34 1.86
C GLY A 63 -14.16 -7.68 2.86
N ASN A 64 -14.04 -8.07 4.13
CA ASN A 64 -14.83 -7.49 5.22
C ASN A 64 -14.49 -6.01 5.47
N LEU A 65 -13.20 -5.64 5.37
CA LEU A 65 -12.79 -4.24 5.47
C LEU A 65 -13.37 -3.38 4.36
N LEU A 66 -13.35 -3.85 3.10
CA LEU A 66 -13.95 -3.12 1.98
C LEU A 66 -15.48 -3.00 2.13
N THR A 67 -16.13 -4.03 2.65
CA THR A 67 -17.57 -4.03 2.94
C THR A 67 -17.90 -3.03 4.05
N GLU A 68 -17.17 -3.02 5.16
CA GLU A 68 -17.34 -2.07 6.27
C GLU A 68 -17.15 -0.62 5.81
N LEU A 69 -16.21 -0.40 4.90
CA LEU A 69 -15.96 0.93 4.31
C LEU A 69 -16.97 1.28 3.20
N GLY A 70 -17.79 0.33 2.72
CA GLY A 70 -18.70 0.53 1.60
C GLY A 70 -18.00 0.79 0.27
N ILE A 71 -16.78 0.27 0.09
CA ILE A 71 -15.97 0.49 -1.11
C ILE A 71 -16.44 -0.40 -2.25
N SER A 72 -16.56 0.22 -3.44
CA SER A 72 -16.83 -0.48 -4.70
C SER A 72 -15.86 -0.01 -5.79
N TYR A 73 -15.73 -0.80 -6.86
CA TYR A 73 -14.86 -0.45 -7.97
C TYR A 73 -15.32 -1.07 -9.29
N ASN A 74 -14.94 -0.41 -10.39
CA ASN A 74 -15.04 -0.93 -11.74
C ASN A 74 -13.66 -1.25 -12.32
N ILE A 75 -13.58 -2.25 -13.18
CA ILE A 75 -12.35 -2.64 -13.86
C ILE A 75 -12.52 -2.34 -15.36
N ASN A 76 -11.80 -1.34 -15.85
CA ASN A 76 -11.71 -1.02 -17.28
C ASN A 76 -10.58 -1.86 -17.90
N GLY A 77 -10.86 -2.58 -18.97
CA GLY A 77 -9.91 -3.50 -19.61
C GLY A 77 -9.71 -4.79 -18.80
N GLU A 78 -10.76 -5.28 -18.18
CA GLU A 78 -10.75 -6.57 -17.46
C GLU A 78 -10.35 -7.74 -18.36
N ASP A 79 -10.70 -7.64 -19.66
CA ASP A 79 -10.32 -8.58 -20.72
C ASP A 79 -8.80 -8.66 -20.95
N ARG A 80 -8.03 -7.69 -20.48
CA ARG A 80 -6.56 -7.67 -20.53
C ARG A 80 -5.92 -8.35 -19.34
N LEU A 81 -6.69 -8.67 -18.29
CA LEU A 81 -6.18 -9.49 -17.20
C LEU A 81 -5.91 -10.90 -17.72
N PRO A 82 -4.65 -11.37 -17.68
CA PRO A 82 -4.32 -12.71 -18.15
C PRO A 82 -5.11 -13.75 -17.37
N GLU A 83 -5.49 -14.86 -18.04
CA GLU A 83 -6.27 -15.92 -17.37
C GLU A 83 -5.45 -16.72 -16.38
N SER A 84 -4.18 -16.93 -16.67
CA SER A 84 -3.24 -17.64 -15.81
C SER A 84 -1.83 -17.22 -16.14
N GLY A 85 -0.93 -17.47 -15.24
CA GLY A 85 0.49 -17.25 -15.48
C GLY A 85 1.18 -16.45 -14.39
N ARG A 86 2.45 -16.20 -14.63
CA ARG A 86 3.37 -15.55 -13.69
C ARG A 86 3.48 -14.08 -14.04
N TYR A 87 2.67 -13.24 -13.37
CA TYR A 87 2.61 -11.81 -13.65
C TYR A 87 3.05 -10.96 -12.47
N THR A 88 3.69 -9.84 -12.80
CA THR A 88 3.97 -8.74 -11.89
C THR A 88 3.03 -7.58 -12.21
N PHE A 89 2.09 -7.32 -11.34
CA PHE A 89 1.19 -6.18 -11.47
C PHE A 89 1.85 -4.94 -10.87
N VAL A 90 1.82 -3.83 -11.60
CA VAL A 90 2.43 -2.57 -11.13
C VAL A 90 1.42 -1.45 -11.21
N CYS A 91 1.30 -0.68 -10.15
CA CYS A 91 0.30 0.37 -10.04
C CYS A 91 0.88 1.67 -9.48
N ASN A 92 0.27 2.81 -9.86
CA ASN A 92 0.44 4.05 -9.12
C ASN A 92 -0.14 3.89 -7.70
N HIS A 93 0.28 4.74 -6.77
CA HIS A 93 -0.04 4.61 -5.34
C HIS A 93 -0.73 5.86 -4.78
N PRO A 94 -1.95 6.18 -5.21
CA PRO A 94 -2.60 7.45 -4.85
C PRO A 94 -3.09 7.50 -3.41
N LEU A 95 -3.54 6.39 -2.82
CA LEU A 95 -4.23 6.35 -1.51
C LEU A 95 -3.35 5.82 -0.37
N GLY A 96 -2.28 5.10 -0.67
CA GLY A 96 -1.28 4.67 0.31
C GLY A 96 -1.61 3.43 1.13
N GLY A 97 -2.79 2.91 1.05
CA GLY A 97 -3.22 1.69 1.74
C GLY A 97 -4.47 1.11 1.10
N LEU A 98 -5.49 1.93 0.93
CA LEU A 98 -6.77 1.53 0.40
C LEU A 98 -6.67 1.01 -1.06
N ASP A 99 -5.84 1.64 -1.90
CA ASP A 99 -5.56 1.15 -3.25
C ASP A 99 -4.92 -0.25 -3.24
N GLY A 100 -4.00 -0.51 -2.31
CA GLY A 100 -3.40 -1.83 -2.13
C GLY A 100 -4.42 -2.89 -1.71
N ILE A 101 -5.32 -2.54 -0.78
CA ILE A 101 -6.39 -3.41 -0.28
C ILE A 101 -7.38 -3.75 -1.41
N VAL A 102 -7.82 -2.76 -2.17
CA VAL A 102 -8.73 -2.95 -3.31
C VAL A 102 -8.09 -3.83 -4.38
N LEU A 103 -6.84 -3.56 -4.77
CA LEU A 103 -6.14 -4.33 -5.80
C LEU A 103 -5.83 -5.77 -5.34
N LEU A 104 -5.48 -5.98 -4.07
CA LEU A 104 -5.33 -7.33 -3.51
C LEU A 104 -6.64 -8.12 -3.61
N LYS A 105 -7.78 -7.50 -3.26
CA LYS A 105 -9.09 -8.16 -3.40
C LYS A 105 -9.37 -8.50 -4.85
N MET A 106 -9.23 -7.54 -5.76
CA MET A 106 -9.44 -7.72 -7.20
C MET A 106 -8.60 -8.88 -7.76
N LEU A 107 -7.30 -8.90 -7.46
CA LEU A 107 -6.39 -9.92 -7.97
C LEU A 107 -6.66 -11.30 -7.33
N SER A 108 -6.96 -11.34 -6.02
CA SER A 108 -7.26 -12.59 -5.35
C SER A 108 -8.60 -13.19 -5.82
N ASP A 109 -9.58 -12.36 -6.14
CA ASP A 109 -10.85 -12.84 -6.72
C ASP A 109 -10.65 -13.47 -8.10
N LYS A 110 -9.76 -12.92 -8.91
CA LYS A 110 -9.45 -13.44 -10.25
C LYS A 110 -8.58 -14.70 -10.21
N TYR A 111 -7.56 -14.73 -9.33
CA TYR A 111 -6.51 -15.75 -9.38
C TYR A 111 -6.50 -16.72 -8.18
N GLY A 112 -7.42 -16.54 -7.22
CA GLY A 112 -7.47 -17.31 -5.99
C GLY A 112 -6.50 -16.82 -4.91
N GLU A 113 -5.33 -16.31 -5.30
CA GLU A 113 -4.32 -15.75 -4.40
C GLU A 113 -3.59 -14.59 -5.09
N ALA A 114 -3.20 -13.59 -4.31
CA ALA A 114 -2.28 -12.54 -4.75
C ALA A 114 -1.46 -12.05 -3.56
N LYS A 115 -0.24 -11.54 -3.82
CA LYS A 115 0.62 -10.95 -2.80
C LYS A 115 1.03 -9.54 -3.19
N VAL A 116 1.27 -8.69 -2.19
CA VAL A 116 1.74 -7.31 -2.41
C VAL A 116 3.05 -7.07 -1.70
N VAL A 117 3.95 -6.39 -2.38
CA VAL A 117 5.23 -5.94 -1.78
C VAL A 117 4.98 -4.70 -0.94
N VAL A 118 5.26 -4.81 0.36
CA VAL A 118 4.95 -3.77 1.36
C VAL A 118 6.16 -3.42 2.23
N ASN A 119 6.08 -2.27 2.90
CA ASN A 119 7.01 -1.96 3.98
C ASN A 119 6.76 -2.89 5.16
N ASP A 120 7.82 -3.32 5.85
CA ASP A 120 7.80 -4.26 6.98
C ASP A 120 6.90 -3.82 8.15
N ILE A 121 6.64 -2.53 8.30
CA ILE A 121 5.72 -2.02 9.34
C ILE A 121 4.30 -2.59 9.20
N LEU A 122 3.86 -2.92 8.00
CA LEU A 122 2.53 -3.49 7.75
C LEU A 122 2.41 -4.95 8.22
N MET A 123 3.53 -5.63 8.52
CA MET A 123 3.54 -6.98 9.08
C MET A 123 2.93 -7.05 10.49
N HIS A 124 2.67 -5.93 11.13
CA HIS A 124 1.95 -5.88 12.41
C HIS A 124 0.43 -6.14 12.25
N ILE A 125 -0.12 -6.05 11.05
CA ILE A 125 -1.52 -6.40 10.75
C ILE A 125 -1.58 -7.92 10.54
N SER A 126 -1.73 -8.65 11.63
CA SER A 126 -1.64 -10.13 11.63
C SER A 126 -2.54 -10.82 10.61
N PRO A 127 -3.82 -10.47 10.44
CA PRO A 127 -4.70 -11.11 9.45
C PRO A 127 -4.21 -11.01 8.01
N MET A 128 -3.46 -9.97 7.67
CA MET A 128 -2.98 -9.72 6.30
C MET A 128 -1.56 -10.23 6.03
N LYS A 129 -0.86 -10.81 6.99
CA LYS A 129 0.54 -11.23 6.84
C LYS A 129 0.79 -12.17 5.67
N SER A 130 -0.14 -13.09 5.40
CA SER A 130 -0.04 -14.05 4.30
C SER A 130 -0.07 -13.39 2.92
N LEU A 131 -0.67 -12.19 2.81
CA LEU A 131 -0.78 -11.41 1.58
C LEU A 131 0.45 -10.51 1.34
N PHE A 132 1.34 -10.36 2.31
CA PHE A 132 2.43 -9.39 2.27
C PHE A 132 3.77 -10.04 1.96
N ILE A 133 4.53 -9.36 1.11
CA ILE A 133 5.97 -9.61 0.91
C ILE A 133 6.71 -8.41 1.51
N PRO A 134 7.24 -8.53 2.73
CA PRO A 134 7.88 -7.40 3.41
C PRO A 134 9.21 -7.03 2.76
N VAL A 135 9.39 -5.73 2.52
CA VAL A 135 10.68 -5.15 2.15
C VAL A 135 11.16 -4.28 3.29
N ASN A 136 12.26 -4.68 3.89
CA ASN A 136 12.95 -3.86 4.88
C ASN A 136 14.02 -3.02 4.19
N VAL A 137 13.87 -1.69 4.22
CA VAL A 137 14.84 -0.74 3.70
C VAL A 137 15.37 0.09 4.86
N VAL A 138 16.28 -0.51 5.63
CA VAL A 138 17.07 0.22 6.64
C VAL A 138 18.29 0.80 5.94
N ASN A 139 18.43 2.12 5.95
CA ASN A 139 19.58 2.85 5.35
C ASN A 139 19.84 2.54 3.86
N ASN A 140 18.79 2.34 3.06
CA ASN A 140 18.87 1.94 1.65
C ASN A 140 19.51 0.55 1.38
N ILE A 141 19.71 -0.26 2.41
CA ILE A 141 20.21 -1.64 2.28
C ILE A 141 19.02 -2.58 2.53
N GLN A 142 18.71 -3.42 1.55
CA GLN A 142 17.73 -4.49 1.74
C GLN A 142 18.37 -5.58 2.61
N ASN A 143 17.62 -6.08 3.60
CA ASN A 143 18.04 -7.24 4.37
C ASN A 143 18.03 -8.49 3.46
N LYS A 144 19.04 -9.38 3.59
CA LYS A 144 19.12 -10.64 2.82
C LYS A 144 17.85 -11.48 2.91
N GLU A 145 17.22 -11.54 4.08
CA GLU A 145 15.99 -12.29 4.30
C GLU A 145 14.83 -11.75 3.44
N SER A 146 14.68 -10.42 3.36
CA SER A 146 13.66 -9.80 2.50
C SER A 146 13.93 -10.05 1.02
N VAL A 147 15.19 -10.05 0.60
CA VAL A 147 15.57 -10.37 -0.79
C VAL A 147 15.22 -11.82 -1.12
N ASN A 148 15.59 -12.76 -0.25
CA ASN A 148 15.29 -14.18 -0.43
C ASN A 148 13.78 -14.45 -0.52
N LEU A 149 12.99 -13.82 0.35
CA LEU A 149 11.55 -13.97 0.34
C LEU A 149 10.92 -13.42 -0.95
N ILE A 150 11.42 -12.28 -1.45
CA ILE A 150 10.98 -11.75 -2.74
C ILE A 150 11.31 -12.76 -3.85
N ASP A 151 12.52 -13.29 -3.89
CA ASP A 151 12.96 -14.24 -4.92
C ASP A 151 12.17 -15.54 -4.86
N GLU A 152 11.85 -16.04 -3.67
CA GLU A 152 10.98 -17.20 -3.47
C GLU A 152 9.57 -16.91 -4.05
N CYS A 153 8.96 -15.79 -3.67
CA CYS A 153 7.64 -15.42 -4.19
C CYS A 153 7.65 -15.19 -5.71
N MET A 154 8.71 -14.54 -6.24
CA MET A 154 8.86 -14.29 -7.68
C MET A 154 9.10 -15.58 -8.47
N SER A 155 9.67 -16.61 -7.86
CA SER A 155 9.86 -17.93 -8.48
C SER A 155 8.56 -18.71 -8.60
N GLY A 156 7.58 -18.47 -7.74
CA GLY A 156 6.26 -19.10 -7.75
C GLY A 156 5.36 -18.61 -8.89
N ASN A 157 4.08 -19.01 -8.85
CA ASN A 157 3.08 -18.63 -9.85
C ASN A 157 2.05 -17.61 -9.33
N THR A 158 2.08 -17.29 -8.04
CA THR A 158 1.18 -16.30 -7.43
C THR A 158 1.42 -14.91 -8.02
N PRO A 159 0.37 -14.18 -8.46
CA PRO A 159 0.47 -12.80 -8.88
C PRO A 159 1.05 -11.89 -7.80
N ILE A 160 1.94 -11.00 -8.20
CA ILE A 160 2.60 -10.08 -7.25
C ILE A 160 2.30 -8.65 -7.63
N LEU A 161 1.74 -7.90 -6.68
CA LEU A 161 1.44 -6.48 -6.82
C LEU A 161 2.62 -5.65 -6.29
N TYR A 162 3.03 -4.66 -7.09
CA TYR A 162 4.04 -3.68 -6.74
C TYR A 162 3.48 -2.26 -6.82
N PHE A 163 3.88 -1.44 -5.86
CA PHE A 163 3.81 0.02 -5.92
C PHE A 163 5.23 0.58 -6.04
N PRO A 164 5.76 0.74 -7.27
CA PRO A 164 7.20 0.96 -7.47
C PRO A 164 7.73 2.26 -6.88
N ALA A 165 6.88 3.27 -6.67
CA ALA A 165 7.24 4.50 -5.97
C ALA A 165 7.61 4.25 -4.50
N GLY A 166 7.07 3.19 -3.89
CA GLY A 166 7.27 2.83 -2.47
C GLY A 166 6.74 3.86 -1.48
N LYS A 167 6.02 4.87 -1.97
CA LYS A 167 5.37 5.92 -1.18
C LYS A 167 4.13 6.40 -1.91
N VAL A 168 3.16 6.87 -1.15
CA VAL A 168 1.95 7.51 -1.66
C VAL A 168 2.28 8.67 -2.59
N SER A 169 1.48 8.86 -3.65
CA SER A 169 1.59 9.98 -4.58
C SER A 169 1.68 11.33 -3.87
N ARG A 170 2.37 12.27 -4.48
CA ARG A 170 2.62 13.61 -3.93
C ARG A 170 2.25 14.70 -4.94
N ARG A 171 2.02 15.90 -4.42
CA ARG A 171 1.89 17.09 -5.25
C ARG A 171 3.28 17.57 -5.66
N ASP A 172 3.49 17.75 -6.95
CA ASP A 172 4.71 18.37 -7.49
C ASP A 172 4.65 19.92 -7.42
N LYS A 173 5.71 20.57 -7.88
CA LYS A 173 5.80 22.04 -7.91
C LYS A 173 4.80 22.70 -8.84
N SER A 174 4.32 21.98 -9.84
CA SER A 174 3.31 22.45 -10.82
C SER A 174 1.87 22.20 -10.35
N GLY A 175 1.69 21.57 -9.19
CA GLY A 175 0.39 21.27 -8.61
C GLY A 175 -0.18 19.91 -9.03
N ASN A 176 0.49 19.16 -9.90
CA ASN A 176 0.07 17.83 -10.32
C ASN A 176 0.29 16.82 -9.20
N ILE A 177 -0.61 15.87 -9.09
CA ILE A 177 -0.50 14.75 -8.15
C ILE A 177 -0.07 13.51 -8.92
N ALA A 178 1.08 12.98 -8.54
CA ALA A 178 1.64 11.78 -9.14
C ALA A 178 2.60 11.09 -8.16
N ASP A 179 2.94 9.86 -8.46
CA ASP A 179 3.97 9.13 -7.74
C ASP A 179 5.34 9.81 -7.87
N LEU A 180 6.13 9.68 -6.84
CA LEU A 180 7.55 9.92 -6.91
C LEU A 180 8.21 8.99 -7.96
N GLU A 181 9.48 9.17 -8.21
CA GLU A 181 10.22 8.33 -9.15
C GLU A 181 10.08 6.84 -8.79
N TRP A 182 9.73 6.02 -9.79
CA TRP A 182 9.58 4.59 -9.63
C TRP A 182 10.95 3.91 -9.53
N LYS A 183 11.07 2.99 -8.59
CA LYS A 183 12.28 2.20 -8.38
C LYS A 183 12.31 1.02 -9.34
N LYS A 184 13.50 0.68 -9.84
CA LYS A 184 13.71 -0.36 -10.86
C LYS A 184 13.53 -1.82 -10.36
N ASN A 185 13.40 -2.06 -9.05
CA ASN A 185 13.42 -3.42 -8.48
C ASN A 185 12.40 -4.36 -9.11
N PHE A 186 11.17 -3.90 -9.34
CA PHE A 186 10.13 -4.74 -9.92
C PHE A 186 10.50 -5.19 -11.34
N VAL A 187 11.09 -4.29 -12.17
CA VAL A 187 11.57 -4.64 -13.51
C VAL A 187 12.71 -5.66 -13.43
N THR A 188 13.72 -5.40 -12.60
CA THR A 188 14.85 -6.29 -12.42
C THR A 188 14.41 -7.69 -12.02
N LYS A 189 13.53 -7.79 -11.02
CA LYS A 189 12.99 -9.07 -10.55
C LYS A 189 12.07 -9.74 -11.57
N SER A 190 11.28 -8.98 -12.31
CA SER A 190 10.43 -9.53 -13.37
C SER A 190 11.26 -10.16 -14.49
N ILE A 191 12.36 -9.53 -14.91
CA ILE A 191 13.28 -10.09 -15.90
C ILE A 191 13.99 -11.33 -15.35
N GLU A 192 14.54 -11.25 -14.13
CA GLU A 192 15.27 -12.35 -13.48
C GLU A 192 14.40 -13.62 -13.36
N HIS A 193 13.13 -13.45 -13.03
CA HIS A 193 12.18 -14.56 -12.83
C HIS A 193 11.26 -14.80 -14.03
N LYS A 194 11.48 -14.16 -15.17
CA LYS A 194 10.69 -14.30 -16.41
C LYS A 194 9.19 -14.08 -16.15
N ARG A 195 8.84 -12.96 -15.52
CA ARG A 195 7.47 -12.58 -15.22
C ARG A 195 7.09 -11.37 -16.07
N ASP A 196 6.04 -11.51 -16.84
CA ASP A 196 5.48 -10.37 -17.59
C ASP A 196 4.87 -9.35 -16.63
N ILE A 197 4.85 -8.11 -17.08
CA ILE A 197 4.42 -6.97 -16.26
C ILE A 197 3.08 -6.47 -16.79
N VAL A 198 2.11 -6.31 -15.87
CA VAL A 198 0.79 -5.75 -16.16
C VAL A 198 0.69 -4.38 -15.49
N PRO A 199 0.73 -3.27 -16.23
CA PRO A 199 0.52 -1.94 -15.67
C PRO A 199 -0.96 -1.74 -15.36
N ILE A 200 -1.24 -1.23 -14.15
CA ILE A 200 -2.58 -0.86 -13.69
C ILE A 200 -2.57 0.61 -13.29
N TYR A 201 -3.60 1.34 -13.64
CA TYR A 201 -3.84 2.68 -13.13
C TYR A 201 -5.03 2.66 -12.17
N PHE A 202 -4.81 3.14 -10.96
CA PHE A 202 -5.85 3.34 -9.95
C PHE A 202 -6.25 4.81 -9.91
N ASP A 203 -7.50 5.09 -10.24
CA ASP A 203 -8.04 6.46 -10.19
C ASP A 203 -8.52 6.76 -8.78
N GLY A 204 -7.63 7.30 -7.98
CA GLY A 204 -7.89 7.68 -6.59
C GLY A 204 -7.11 8.92 -6.19
N ARG A 205 -7.59 9.57 -5.14
CA ARG A 205 -6.98 10.80 -4.64
C ARG A 205 -7.26 10.99 -3.16
N ASN A 206 -6.21 11.29 -2.39
CA ASN A 206 -6.32 11.76 -1.01
C ASN A 206 -6.81 13.22 -0.97
N SER A 207 -7.17 13.68 0.20
CA SER A 207 -7.64 15.06 0.40
C SER A 207 -6.58 16.12 0.05
N SER A 208 -7.04 17.31 -0.28
CA SER A 208 -6.13 18.44 -0.47
C SER A 208 -5.31 18.77 0.77
N PHE A 209 -5.86 18.48 1.95
CA PHE A 209 -5.14 18.61 3.22
C PHE A 209 -3.91 17.70 3.26
N PHE A 210 -4.06 16.41 2.93
CA PHE A 210 -2.95 15.45 2.90
C PHE A 210 -1.79 15.93 2.01
N TYR A 211 -2.10 16.35 0.80
CA TYR A 211 -1.08 16.82 -0.14
C TYR A 211 -0.46 18.16 0.27
N ASN A 212 -1.25 19.09 0.82
CA ASN A 212 -0.74 20.37 1.31
C ASN A 212 0.16 20.17 2.51
N LEU A 213 -0.20 19.29 3.45
CA LEU A 213 0.62 18.96 4.62
C LEU A 213 1.97 18.40 4.16
N ALA A 214 1.98 17.44 3.23
CA ALA A 214 3.21 16.89 2.66
C ALA A 214 4.07 17.96 1.96
N TYR A 215 3.45 18.83 1.17
CA TYR A 215 4.13 19.91 0.45
C TYR A 215 4.77 20.93 1.40
N TRP A 216 4.01 21.45 2.37
CA TRP A 216 4.50 22.45 3.31
C TRP A 216 5.56 21.89 4.23
N ARG A 217 5.37 20.66 4.73
CA ARG A 217 6.36 19.95 5.52
C ARG A 217 7.73 19.89 4.82
N MET A 218 7.73 19.50 3.54
CA MET A 218 8.97 19.45 2.77
C MET A 218 9.59 20.84 2.59
N LYS A 219 8.76 21.88 2.36
CA LYS A 219 9.22 23.26 2.15
C LYS A 219 9.89 23.85 3.39
N ILE A 220 9.42 23.51 4.59
CA ILE A 220 10.02 23.94 5.86
C ILE A 220 11.12 23.00 6.38
N GLY A 221 11.50 21.99 5.59
CA GLY A 221 12.64 21.11 5.90
C GLY A 221 12.36 19.99 6.89
N ILE A 222 11.11 19.71 7.26
CA ILE A 222 10.76 18.58 8.14
C ILE A 222 10.92 17.27 7.35
N ARG A 223 11.86 16.42 7.75
CA ARG A 223 12.17 15.15 7.04
C ARG A 223 11.17 14.02 7.33
N GLN A 224 10.58 14.01 8.53
CA GLN A 224 9.59 13.00 8.93
C GLN A 224 8.31 13.14 8.10
N ASN A 225 7.79 12.03 7.59
CA ASN A 225 6.58 12.00 6.78
C ASN A 225 5.31 12.07 7.67
N VAL A 226 5.09 13.19 8.35
CA VAL A 226 3.99 13.36 9.32
C VAL A 226 2.60 13.19 8.68
N GLU A 227 2.47 13.46 7.38
CA GLU A 227 1.25 13.24 6.63
C GLU A 227 0.82 11.76 6.61
N MET A 228 1.77 10.83 6.79
CA MET A 228 1.46 9.39 6.82
C MET A 228 0.59 9.00 8.03
N LEU A 229 0.60 9.79 9.10
CA LEU A 229 -0.27 9.59 10.26
C LEU A 229 -1.76 9.76 9.90
N TYR A 230 -2.04 10.48 8.82
CA TYR A 230 -3.40 10.73 8.34
C TYR A 230 -3.91 9.67 7.35
N LEU A 231 -3.13 8.64 7.03
CA LEU A 231 -3.58 7.64 6.03
C LEU A 231 -4.82 6.86 6.48
N ALA A 232 -4.94 6.59 7.79
CA ALA A 232 -6.16 6.00 8.32
C ALA A 232 -7.36 6.95 8.14
N ASP A 233 -7.20 8.22 8.50
CA ASP A 233 -8.23 9.25 8.31
C ASP A 233 -8.59 9.44 6.82
N GLU A 234 -7.61 9.41 5.91
CA GLU A 234 -7.87 9.44 4.47
C GLU A 234 -8.61 8.19 3.98
N MET A 235 -8.33 7.01 4.54
CA MET A 235 -9.09 5.78 4.26
C MET A 235 -10.56 5.92 4.69
N TYR A 236 -10.82 6.42 5.90
CA TYR A 236 -12.16 6.66 6.39
C TYR A 236 -12.92 7.77 5.66
N LYS A 237 -12.22 8.80 5.14
CA LYS A 237 -12.80 9.82 4.26
C LYS A 237 -13.26 9.25 2.92
N ASN A 238 -12.68 8.15 2.48
CA ASN A 238 -13.09 7.43 1.27
C ASN A 238 -14.20 6.40 1.53
N ARG A 239 -14.87 6.39 2.69
CA ARG A 239 -16.06 5.55 2.89
C ARG A 239 -17.10 5.78 1.80
N SER A 240 -17.70 4.68 1.33
CA SER A 240 -18.67 4.65 0.23
C SER A 240 -18.13 5.17 -1.11
N ALA A 241 -16.82 5.26 -1.27
CA ALA A 241 -16.23 5.65 -2.53
C ALA A 241 -16.36 4.54 -3.58
N HIS A 242 -16.43 4.99 -4.83
CA HIS A 242 -16.37 4.11 -5.99
C HIS A 242 -15.11 4.44 -6.80
N PHE A 243 -14.28 3.43 -7.07
CA PHE A 243 -13.01 3.63 -7.77
C PHE A 243 -13.04 3.03 -9.18
N ASN A 244 -12.31 3.66 -10.10
CA ASN A 244 -12.04 3.11 -11.41
C ASN A 244 -10.61 2.57 -11.45
N ILE A 245 -10.48 1.32 -11.88
CA ILE A 245 -9.20 0.64 -12.05
C ILE A 245 -9.08 0.36 -13.55
N THR A 246 -7.97 0.78 -14.16
CA THR A 246 -7.74 0.54 -15.58
C THR A 246 -6.54 -0.38 -15.77
N VAL A 247 -6.77 -1.52 -16.42
CA VAL A 247 -5.75 -2.52 -16.74
C VAL A 247 -5.14 -2.18 -18.10
N GLY A 248 -3.82 -2.16 -18.18
CA GLY A 248 -3.07 -1.92 -19.41
C GLY A 248 -2.67 -3.20 -20.13
N GLU A 249 -2.07 -3.02 -21.31
CA GLU A 249 -1.50 -4.11 -22.08
C GLU A 249 -0.33 -4.77 -21.36
N ILE A 250 -0.23 -6.08 -21.48
CA ILE A 250 0.87 -6.86 -20.92
C ILE A 250 2.19 -6.43 -21.57
N VAL A 251 3.21 -6.28 -20.76
CA VAL A 251 4.57 -5.96 -21.17
C VAL A 251 5.44 -7.18 -20.89
N GLY A 252 5.90 -7.86 -21.93
CA GLY A 252 6.77 -9.02 -21.80
C GLY A 252 8.06 -8.69 -21.06
N TYR A 253 8.52 -9.58 -20.21
CA TYR A 253 9.78 -9.41 -19.47
C TYR A 253 11.00 -9.24 -20.38
N ASP A 254 10.93 -9.78 -21.60
CA ASP A 254 11.93 -9.73 -22.67
C ASP A 254 11.74 -8.56 -23.64
N SER A 255 10.63 -7.81 -23.55
CA SER A 255 10.29 -6.73 -24.51
C SER A 255 11.27 -5.56 -24.54
N PHE A 256 12.25 -5.53 -23.66
CA PHE A 256 13.16 -4.41 -23.47
C PHE A 256 14.63 -4.85 -23.49
N GLU A 257 14.99 -5.77 -24.40
CA GLU A 257 16.40 -6.09 -24.61
C GLU A 257 17.18 -4.80 -24.88
N ASP A 258 18.41 -4.71 -24.38
CA ASP A 258 19.35 -3.61 -24.56
C ASP A 258 19.00 -2.24 -23.94
N ILE A 259 17.93 -2.11 -23.16
CA ILE A 259 17.60 -0.87 -22.46
C ILE A 259 17.91 -1.01 -20.95
N PRO A 260 18.58 -0.01 -20.32
CA PRO A 260 18.82 -0.03 -18.87
C PRO A 260 17.52 -0.17 -18.04
N ALA A 261 17.57 -0.92 -16.95
CA ALA A 261 16.40 -1.18 -16.10
C ALA A 261 15.68 0.10 -15.62
N ILE A 262 16.39 1.20 -15.45
CA ILE A 262 15.81 2.49 -15.07
C ILE A 262 14.95 3.08 -16.20
N GLU A 263 15.38 2.95 -17.44
CA GLU A 263 14.61 3.43 -18.60
C GLU A 263 13.39 2.53 -18.84
N LYS A 264 13.53 1.21 -18.68
CA LYS A 264 12.39 0.28 -18.69
C LYS A 264 11.35 0.69 -17.66
N THR A 265 11.79 1.05 -16.44
CA THR A 265 10.93 1.53 -15.37
C THR A 265 10.15 2.78 -15.78
N ARG A 266 10.82 3.74 -16.45
CA ARG A 266 10.16 4.97 -16.93
C ARG A 266 9.09 4.67 -17.99
N VAL A 267 9.41 3.82 -18.95
CA VAL A 267 8.44 3.40 -20.00
C VAL A 267 7.22 2.73 -19.37
N ILE A 268 7.41 1.82 -18.41
CA ILE A 268 6.28 1.15 -17.76
C ILE A 268 5.45 2.14 -16.93
N ARG A 269 6.12 3.08 -16.23
CA ARG A 269 5.43 4.16 -15.53
C ARG A 269 4.59 5.02 -16.47
N GLU A 270 5.13 5.41 -17.62
CA GLU A 270 4.39 6.17 -18.64
C GLU A 270 3.20 5.37 -19.18
N LYS A 271 3.38 4.08 -19.48
CA LYS A 271 2.26 3.20 -19.86
C LYS A 271 1.16 3.19 -18.80
N CYS A 272 1.50 3.06 -17.52
CA CYS A 272 0.54 3.12 -16.40
C CYS A 272 -0.20 4.46 -16.38
N TYR A 273 0.49 5.61 -16.40
CA TYR A 273 -0.15 6.92 -16.35
C TYR A 273 -0.94 7.30 -17.62
N ASN A 274 -0.59 6.73 -18.77
CA ASN A 274 -1.37 6.93 -20.00
C ASN A 274 -2.73 6.24 -19.96
N LEU A 275 -2.95 5.28 -19.06
CA LEU A 275 -4.27 4.66 -18.82
C LEU A 275 -5.27 5.67 -18.23
N ALA A 276 -4.81 6.65 -17.45
CA ALA A 276 -5.66 7.71 -16.90
C ALA A 276 -6.40 8.53 -17.99
N LYS A 277 -5.86 8.60 -19.20
CA LYS A 277 -6.44 9.37 -20.33
C LYS A 277 -7.51 8.59 -21.11
N ARG A 278 -7.72 7.33 -20.79
CA ARG A 278 -8.65 6.43 -21.49
C ARG A 278 -9.99 6.26 -20.75
N ASN A 279 -10.13 6.96 -19.61
CA ASN A 279 -11.33 6.99 -18.78
C ASN A 279 -12.25 8.15 -19.18
#